data_1d64605568a5712f762dc52921f4ffde
#
_entry.id   1d64605568a5712f762dc52921f4ffde
#
_cell.length_a   1.000
_cell.length_b   1.000
_cell.length_c   1.000
_cell.angle_alpha   90.00
_cell.angle_beta   90.00
_cell.angle_gamma   90.00
#
_symmetry.space_group_name_H-M   'P 1'
#
loop_
_entity.id
_entity.type
_entity.pdbx_description
1 polymer ?
#
loop_
_entity_poly.entity_id
_entity_poly.type
_entity_poly.pdbx_seq_one_letter_code
_entity_poly.pdbx_strand_id
1 'polypeptide(L)'
;AKAVLQAQLSQIATRFKGYEGYSFDDASKYFGTEEREIVTGTTDAQGSLALSTDELSSLEGLSPGMLSGRFTVKVFEKSGDFSVDQQVATISPYDTYFGIGVATQKSDWGDEYLDSRKEHIIKVVMLDSKGKPEPGSENVLVSVYKMDSYWWWDASTPNSQAHYAKNA
;
A
#
# COMPACT_ATOMS: atom_id res chain seq x y z
N ALA A 1 -17.22 -22.88 20.43
CA ALA A 1 -17.98 -22.27 19.33
C ALA A 1 -17.16 -22.31 18.05
N LYS A 2 -17.82 -22.42 16.89
CA LYS A 2 -17.17 -22.26 15.59
C LYS A 2 -16.97 -20.77 15.32
N ALA A 3 -15.79 -20.38 14.89
CA ALA A 3 -15.51 -19.00 14.48
C ALA A 3 -14.96 -18.97 13.04
N VAL A 4 -15.33 -17.94 12.30
CA VAL A 4 -14.82 -17.65 10.95
C VAL A 4 -14.27 -16.24 10.96
N LEU A 5 -13.01 -16.08 10.54
CA LEU A 5 -12.36 -14.80 10.36
C LEU A 5 -12.26 -14.48 8.86
N GLN A 6 -12.79 -13.36 8.48
CA GLN A 6 -12.65 -12.78 7.16
C GLN A 6 -11.85 -11.49 7.23
N ALA A 7 -10.97 -11.24 6.28
CA ALA A 7 -10.28 -9.96 6.13
C ALA A 7 -10.62 -9.34 4.79
N GLN A 8 -10.96 -8.07 4.83
CA GLN A 8 -11.03 -7.22 3.65
C GLN A 8 -9.80 -6.32 3.66
N LEU A 9 -8.98 -6.43 2.62
CA LEU A 9 -7.73 -5.70 2.48
C LEU A 9 -7.91 -4.59 1.44
N SER A 10 -7.38 -3.41 1.73
CA SER A 10 -7.38 -2.28 0.81
C SER A 10 -6.09 -1.47 0.95
N GLN A 11 -5.65 -0.88 -0.15
CA GLN A 11 -4.49 0.01 -0.16
C GLN A 11 -4.77 1.27 0.66
N ILE A 12 -3.76 1.70 1.42
CA ILE A 12 -3.71 3.01 2.06
C ILE A 12 -2.38 3.69 1.74
N ALA A 13 -2.34 5.00 1.83
CA ALA A 13 -1.08 5.72 1.68
C ALA A 13 -0.14 5.39 2.85
N THR A 14 1.07 4.96 2.53
CA THR A 14 2.12 4.70 3.52
C THR A 14 2.66 6.03 4.05
N ARG A 15 2.52 6.23 5.36
CA ARG A 15 2.96 7.48 6.00
C ARG A 15 3.67 7.19 7.31
N PHE A 16 4.73 7.95 7.56
CA PHE A 16 5.49 7.89 8.80
C PHE A 16 5.58 9.28 9.42
N LYS A 17 5.43 9.34 10.74
CA LYS A 17 5.55 10.59 11.50
C LYS A 17 6.94 11.19 11.35
N GLY A 18 7.01 12.46 11.01
CA GLY A 18 8.27 13.17 10.77
C GLY A 18 8.78 13.08 9.33
N TYR A 19 8.04 12.38 8.46
CA TYR A 19 8.37 12.19 7.04
C TYR A 19 7.19 12.54 6.12
N GLU A 20 6.41 13.54 6.50
CA GLU A 20 5.16 13.93 5.79
C GLU A 20 5.41 14.39 4.35
N GLY A 21 6.63 14.86 4.05
CA GLY A 21 7.04 15.27 2.70
C GLY A 21 7.63 14.15 1.83
N TYR A 22 7.50 12.88 2.27
CA TYR A 22 8.03 11.73 1.55
C TYR A 22 6.92 10.84 1.02
N SER A 23 7.14 10.24 -0.15
CA SER A 23 6.33 9.15 -0.70
C SER A 23 7.04 7.83 -0.46
N PHE A 24 6.32 6.84 0.06
CA PHE A 24 6.83 5.50 0.37
C PHE A 24 6.13 4.41 -0.44
N ASP A 25 5.12 4.76 -1.22
CA ASP A 25 4.36 3.80 -2.00
C ASP A 25 5.01 3.59 -3.37
N ASP A 26 5.05 2.34 -3.83
CA ASP A 26 5.49 1.98 -5.18
C ASP A 26 4.38 2.33 -6.18
N ALA A 27 4.55 3.45 -6.89
CA ALA A 27 3.58 3.96 -7.86
C ALA A 27 3.40 3.03 -9.09
N SER A 28 4.26 2.04 -9.28
CA SER A 28 4.14 1.05 -10.36
C SER A 28 3.19 -0.10 -10.00
N LYS A 29 2.79 -0.21 -8.74
CA LYS A 29 1.91 -1.26 -8.23
C LYS A 29 0.54 -0.70 -7.92
N TYR A 30 -0.45 -1.54 -8.08
CA TYR A 30 -1.83 -1.28 -7.67
C TYR A 30 -2.35 -2.48 -6.88
N PHE A 31 -2.96 -2.19 -5.73
CA PHE A 31 -3.62 -3.20 -4.91
C PHE A 31 -5.11 -2.86 -4.82
N GLY A 32 -5.94 -3.69 -5.42
CA GLY A 32 -7.39 -3.59 -5.32
C GLY A 32 -7.90 -3.99 -3.94
N THR A 33 -9.17 -3.75 -3.69
CA THR A 33 -9.81 -4.29 -2.49
C THR A 33 -10.01 -5.79 -2.67
N GLU A 34 -9.41 -6.58 -1.79
CA GLU A 34 -9.55 -8.03 -1.75
C GLU A 34 -10.25 -8.48 -0.48
N GLU A 35 -11.18 -9.43 -0.62
CA GLU A 35 -11.78 -10.12 0.51
C GLU A 35 -11.21 -11.54 0.58
N ARG A 36 -10.70 -11.91 1.74
CA ARG A 36 -10.12 -13.23 2.01
C ARG A 36 -10.74 -13.83 3.26
N GLU A 37 -11.14 -15.09 3.19
CA GLU A 37 -11.38 -15.90 4.39
C GLU A 37 -10.01 -16.36 4.91
N ILE A 38 -9.62 -15.85 6.08
CA ILE A 38 -8.27 -16.11 6.59
C ILE A 38 -8.25 -17.43 7.34
N VAL A 39 -9.22 -17.67 8.24
CA VAL A 39 -9.23 -18.88 9.06
C VAL A 39 -10.65 -19.24 9.50
N THR A 40 -10.92 -20.53 9.51
CA THR A 40 -12.04 -21.12 10.23
C THR A 40 -11.50 -21.99 11.36
N GLY A 41 -11.99 -21.82 12.57
CA GLY A 41 -11.54 -22.58 13.73
C GLY A 41 -12.62 -22.75 14.78
N THR A 42 -12.25 -23.46 15.85
CA THR A 42 -13.11 -23.64 17.04
C THR A 42 -12.40 -23.06 18.24
N THR A 43 -13.12 -22.28 19.03
CA THR A 43 -12.60 -21.73 20.28
C THR A 43 -12.31 -22.87 21.29
N ASP A 44 -11.27 -22.68 22.08
CA ASP A 44 -10.91 -23.54 23.21
C ASP A 44 -11.92 -23.47 24.37
N ALA A 45 -11.61 -24.13 25.48
CA ALA A 45 -12.47 -24.14 26.67
C ALA A 45 -12.57 -22.76 27.34
N GLN A 46 -11.61 -21.88 27.09
CA GLN A 46 -11.57 -20.51 27.59
C GLN A 46 -12.28 -19.53 26.65
N GLY A 47 -12.80 -20.00 25.50
CA GLY A 47 -13.44 -19.17 24.48
C GLY A 47 -12.46 -18.44 23.57
N SER A 48 -11.16 -18.80 23.62
CA SER A 48 -10.11 -18.19 22.80
C SER A 48 -9.85 -19.01 21.54
N LEU A 49 -9.50 -18.32 20.47
CA LEU A 49 -9.00 -18.89 19.21
C LEU A 49 -7.81 -18.05 18.73
N ALA A 50 -6.64 -18.66 18.73
CA ALA A 50 -5.46 -18.06 18.13
C ALA A 50 -5.45 -18.33 16.63
N LEU A 51 -5.25 -17.31 15.83
CA LEU A 51 -5.24 -17.37 14.38
C LEU A 51 -3.83 -17.02 13.89
N SER A 52 -3.28 -17.84 12.98
CA SER A 52 -2.07 -17.49 12.26
C SER A 52 -2.38 -16.47 11.17
N THR A 53 -1.50 -15.48 11.04
CA THR A 53 -1.56 -14.49 9.96
C THR A 53 -0.58 -14.81 8.83
N ASP A 54 -0.11 -16.06 8.75
CA ASP A 54 0.89 -16.48 7.76
C ASP A 54 0.43 -16.21 6.31
N GLU A 55 -0.89 -16.23 6.07
CA GLU A 55 -1.42 -15.87 4.77
C GLU A 55 -1.21 -14.37 4.41
N LEU A 56 -1.00 -13.50 5.41
CA LEU A 56 -0.70 -12.10 5.16
C LEU A 56 0.74 -11.90 4.66
N SER A 57 1.66 -12.82 4.92
CA SER A 57 3.03 -12.79 4.41
C SER A 57 3.09 -12.91 2.89
N SER A 58 2.08 -13.51 2.26
CA SER A 58 1.96 -13.59 0.80
C SER A 58 1.70 -12.25 0.11
N LEU A 59 1.46 -11.17 0.88
CA LEU A 59 1.24 -9.82 0.38
C LEU A 59 2.55 -9.09 0.04
N GLU A 60 3.68 -9.61 0.51
CA GLU A 60 5.00 -9.07 0.17
C GLU A 60 5.21 -9.13 -1.35
N GLY A 61 5.69 -8.03 -1.91
CA GLY A 61 5.89 -7.88 -3.35
C GLY A 61 4.64 -7.54 -4.16
N LEU A 62 3.43 -7.76 -3.65
CA LEU A 62 2.17 -7.44 -4.33
C LEU A 62 1.65 -6.06 -3.96
N SER A 63 1.84 -5.64 -2.72
CA SER A 63 1.35 -4.35 -2.23
C SER A 63 2.27 -3.20 -2.66
N PRO A 64 1.72 -2.01 -3.00
CA PRO A 64 2.52 -0.81 -3.21
C PRO A 64 3.14 -0.25 -1.93
N GLY A 65 2.57 -0.54 -0.77
CA GLY A 65 2.98 -0.06 0.54
C GLY A 65 2.11 -0.67 1.62
N MET A 66 1.73 0.10 2.63
CA MET A 66 0.88 -0.36 3.71
C MET A 66 -0.56 -0.60 3.25
N LEU A 67 -1.22 -1.53 3.93
CA LEU A 67 -2.62 -1.88 3.71
C LEU A 67 -3.45 -1.62 4.96
N SER A 68 -4.73 -1.35 4.75
CA SER A 68 -5.76 -1.43 5.79
C SER A 68 -6.41 -2.80 5.72
N GLY A 69 -6.41 -3.51 6.85
CA GLY A 69 -7.13 -4.76 7.02
C GLY A 69 -8.34 -4.54 7.91
N ARG A 70 -9.54 -4.82 7.37
CA ARG A 70 -10.77 -4.91 8.15
C ARG A 70 -11.03 -6.38 8.43
N PHE A 71 -10.90 -6.76 9.68
CA PHE A 71 -11.10 -8.11 10.16
C PHE A 71 -12.51 -8.25 10.71
N THR A 72 -13.27 -9.18 10.15
CA THR A 72 -14.63 -9.53 10.60
C THR A 72 -14.62 -10.94 11.17
N VAL A 73 -14.95 -11.07 12.43
CA VAL A 73 -15.10 -12.36 13.12
C VAL A 73 -16.58 -12.69 13.25
N LYS A 74 -16.96 -13.86 12.79
CA LYS A 74 -18.29 -14.45 13.00
C LYS A 74 -18.16 -15.64 13.94
N VAL A 75 -18.83 -15.60 15.08
CA VAL A 75 -18.83 -16.70 16.06
C VAL A 75 -20.24 -17.33 16.07
N PHE A 76 -20.30 -18.62 15.77
CA PHE A 76 -21.56 -19.37 15.65
C PHE A 76 -21.88 -20.11 16.95
N GLU A 77 -23.08 -19.95 17.43
CA GLU A 77 -23.64 -20.70 18.54
C GLU A 77 -24.20 -22.08 18.09
N LYS A 78 -24.43 -22.97 19.05
CA LYS A 78 -25.04 -24.28 18.77
C LYS A 78 -26.44 -24.17 18.23
N SER A 79 -27.18 -23.10 18.57
CA SER A 79 -28.54 -22.78 18.07
C SER A 79 -28.57 -22.44 16.58
N GLY A 80 -27.43 -22.11 15.98
CA GLY A 80 -27.31 -21.59 14.60
C GLY A 80 -27.27 -20.08 14.52
N ASP A 81 -27.47 -19.37 15.62
CA ASP A 81 -27.25 -17.92 15.72
C ASP A 81 -25.77 -17.60 15.66
N PHE A 82 -25.44 -16.37 15.28
CA PHE A 82 -24.06 -15.92 15.25
C PHE A 82 -23.93 -14.47 15.74
N SER A 83 -22.79 -14.19 16.35
CA SER A 83 -22.35 -12.85 16.69
C SER A 83 -21.28 -12.40 15.71
N VAL A 84 -21.23 -11.11 15.40
CA VAL A 84 -20.23 -10.50 14.50
C VAL A 84 -19.53 -9.38 15.25
N ASP A 85 -18.20 -9.34 15.14
CA ASP A 85 -17.39 -8.21 15.57
C ASP A 85 -16.38 -7.84 14.48
N GLN A 86 -15.97 -6.58 14.45
CA GLN A 86 -15.06 -6.04 13.47
C GLN A 86 -13.94 -5.23 14.09
N GLN A 87 -12.74 -5.39 13.55
CA GLN A 87 -11.58 -4.58 13.91
C GLN A 87 -10.84 -4.15 12.66
N VAL A 88 -10.32 -2.91 12.66
CA VAL A 88 -9.47 -2.40 11.60
C VAL A 88 -8.05 -2.29 12.13
N ALA A 89 -7.08 -2.77 11.34
CA ALA A 89 -5.67 -2.66 11.64
C ALA A 89 -4.87 -2.30 10.38
N THR A 90 -3.77 -1.59 10.56
CA THR A 90 -2.79 -1.37 9.50
C THR A 90 -1.90 -2.60 9.39
N ILE A 91 -1.70 -3.07 8.16
CA ILE A 91 -0.82 -4.18 7.84
C ILE A 91 0.41 -3.61 7.13
N SER A 92 1.59 -3.96 7.63
CA SER A 92 2.86 -3.65 6.99
C SER A 92 3.39 -4.90 6.30
N PRO A 93 3.31 -4.99 4.95
CA PRO A 93 3.82 -6.15 4.22
C PRO A 93 5.34 -6.21 4.14
N TYR A 94 6.02 -5.11 4.47
CA TYR A 94 7.47 -4.97 4.33
C TYR A 94 8.11 -4.65 5.67
N ASP A 95 9.31 -5.17 5.90
CA ASP A 95 10.14 -4.82 7.05
C ASP A 95 10.76 -3.44 6.88
N THR A 96 11.10 -3.07 5.63
CA THR A 96 11.79 -1.83 5.28
C THR A 96 11.05 -1.06 4.20
N TYR A 97 11.01 0.25 4.34
CA TYR A 97 10.40 1.18 3.40
C TYR A 97 11.39 2.23 2.93
N PHE A 98 11.43 2.45 1.61
CA PHE A 98 12.21 3.51 1.00
C PHE A 98 11.31 4.70 0.72
N GLY A 99 11.66 5.86 1.25
CA GLY A 99 10.93 7.10 1.04
C GLY A 99 11.70 8.05 0.12
N ILE A 100 10.99 8.66 -0.83
CA ILE A 100 11.53 9.70 -1.70
C ILE A 100 10.84 11.01 -1.35
N GLY A 101 11.64 12.01 -0.98
CA GLY A 101 11.21 13.36 -0.68
C GLY A 101 11.82 14.36 -1.65
N VAL A 102 11.01 15.22 -2.20
CA VAL A 102 11.43 16.30 -3.09
C VAL A 102 10.63 17.56 -2.75
N ALA A 103 11.28 18.70 -2.69
CA ALA A 103 10.60 19.97 -2.49
C ALA A 103 9.97 20.42 -3.81
N THR A 104 8.67 20.23 -3.94
CA THR A 104 7.87 20.67 -5.10
C THR A 104 7.38 22.12 -4.93
N GLN A 105 7.03 22.76 -6.05
CA GLN A 105 6.25 24.00 -6.08
C GLN A 105 4.80 23.65 -6.40
N LYS A 106 3.87 24.51 -5.98
CA LYS A 106 2.45 24.36 -6.33
C LYS A 106 2.10 25.35 -7.42
N SER A 107 1.39 24.88 -8.44
CA SER A 107 0.74 25.74 -9.43
C SER A 107 -0.47 26.45 -8.83
N ASP A 108 -1.01 27.45 -9.52
CA ASP A 108 -2.26 28.13 -9.15
C ASP A 108 -3.46 27.17 -9.10
N TRP A 109 -3.37 26.04 -9.79
CA TRP A 109 -4.38 24.97 -9.84
C TRP A 109 -4.16 23.87 -8.79
N GLY A 110 -3.10 24.02 -7.97
CA GLY A 110 -2.78 23.10 -6.87
C GLY A 110 -1.90 21.91 -7.26
N ASP A 111 -1.53 21.77 -8.53
CA ASP A 111 -0.62 20.70 -8.99
C ASP A 111 0.80 20.96 -8.47
N GLU A 112 1.46 19.88 -8.09
CA GLU A 112 2.87 19.92 -7.68
C GLU A 112 3.79 19.72 -8.88
N TYR A 113 4.80 20.58 -8.99
CA TYR A 113 5.76 20.53 -10.08
C TYR A 113 7.18 20.91 -9.65
N LEU A 114 8.16 20.50 -10.46
CA LEU A 114 9.56 20.92 -10.37
C LEU A 114 9.88 21.86 -11.54
N ASP A 115 10.47 23.01 -11.25
CA ASP A 115 10.96 23.93 -12.30
C ASP A 115 12.23 23.35 -12.91
N SER A 116 12.18 22.87 -14.16
CA SER A 116 13.29 22.25 -14.85
C SER A 116 14.52 23.16 -15.04
N ARG A 117 14.38 24.48 -14.76
CA ARG A 117 15.47 25.47 -14.85
C ARG A 117 16.20 25.66 -13.52
N LYS A 118 15.78 24.92 -12.46
CA LYS A 118 16.36 25.00 -11.13
C LYS A 118 16.98 23.68 -10.73
N GLU A 119 17.97 23.75 -9.84
CA GLU A 119 18.50 22.58 -9.17
C GLU A 119 17.51 22.10 -8.10
N HIS A 120 17.29 20.80 -8.03
CA HIS A 120 16.40 20.16 -7.05
C HIS A 120 17.17 19.09 -6.28
N ILE A 121 16.95 19.06 -4.97
CA ILE A 121 17.51 18.02 -4.10
C ILE A 121 16.46 16.95 -3.88
N ILE A 122 16.76 15.74 -4.34
CA ILE A 122 15.99 14.55 -4.04
C ILE A 122 16.59 13.90 -2.79
N LYS A 123 15.76 13.71 -1.76
CA LYS A 123 16.15 13.03 -0.53
C LYS A 123 15.60 11.62 -0.55
N VAL A 124 16.42 10.66 -0.16
CA VAL A 124 15.99 9.26 0.01
C VAL A 124 16.20 8.90 1.47
N VAL A 125 15.22 8.22 2.06
CA VAL A 125 15.29 7.70 3.42
C VAL A 125 14.93 6.23 3.42
N MET A 126 15.50 5.48 4.36
CA MET A 126 15.17 4.09 4.63
C MET A 126 14.65 3.98 6.06
N LEU A 127 13.46 3.42 6.22
CA LEU A 127 12.77 3.30 7.51
C LEU A 127 12.33 1.86 7.72
N ASP A 128 12.33 1.41 8.99
CA ASP A 128 11.66 0.18 9.37
C ASP A 128 10.12 0.34 9.31
N SER A 129 9.41 -0.74 9.50
CA SER A 129 7.94 -0.77 9.52
C SER A 129 7.31 0.12 10.62
N LYS A 130 8.11 0.58 11.59
CA LYS A 130 7.71 1.48 12.68
C LYS A 130 8.10 2.94 12.44
N GLY A 131 8.73 3.23 11.30
CA GLY A 131 9.18 4.58 10.92
C GLY A 131 10.50 5.02 11.56
N LYS A 132 11.30 4.09 12.08
CA LYS A 132 12.64 4.40 12.56
C LYS A 132 13.62 4.33 11.40
N PRO A 133 14.59 5.30 11.32
CA PRO A 133 15.64 5.23 10.32
C PRO A 133 16.46 3.95 10.46
N GLU A 134 16.64 3.26 9.34
CA GLU A 134 17.57 2.14 9.25
C GLU A 134 18.84 2.62 8.53
N PRO A 135 20.01 2.51 9.16
CA PRO A 135 21.27 2.79 8.48
C PRO A 135 21.52 1.68 7.46
N GLY A 136 21.23 1.97 6.20
CA GLY A 136 21.49 1.04 5.10
C GLY A 136 22.86 1.28 4.49
N SER A 137 23.51 0.19 4.08
CA SER A 137 24.67 0.20 3.17
C SER A 137 24.23 -0.17 1.74
N GLU A 138 22.93 -0.16 1.46
CA GLU A 138 22.37 -0.55 0.18
C GLU A 138 22.63 0.51 -0.89
N ASN A 139 22.97 0.05 -2.09
CA ASN A 139 23.04 0.91 -3.25
C ASN A 139 21.61 1.22 -3.73
N VAL A 140 21.22 2.49 -3.69
CA VAL A 140 19.92 2.94 -4.19
C VAL A 140 20.07 3.44 -5.61
N LEU A 141 19.34 2.82 -6.55
CA LEU A 141 19.25 3.31 -7.92
C LEU A 141 18.05 4.28 -8.02
N VAL A 142 18.34 5.54 -8.32
CA VAL A 142 17.32 6.55 -8.60
C VAL A 142 17.21 6.75 -10.11
N SER A 143 16.00 6.55 -10.65
CA SER A 143 15.73 6.75 -12.07
C SER A 143 14.72 7.87 -12.26
N VAL A 144 14.98 8.75 -13.25
CA VAL A 144 14.07 9.83 -13.63
C VAL A 144 13.53 9.54 -15.02
N TYR A 145 12.22 9.49 -15.14
CA TYR A 145 11.55 9.23 -16.41
C TYR A 145 10.83 10.47 -16.88
N LYS A 146 11.01 10.82 -18.17
CA LYS A 146 10.14 11.78 -18.85
C LYS A 146 8.84 11.07 -19.19
N MET A 147 7.72 11.62 -18.77
CA MET A 147 6.40 11.11 -19.13
C MET A 147 5.75 12.06 -20.11
N ASP A 148 5.34 11.57 -21.27
CA ASP A 148 4.54 12.29 -22.24
C ASP A 148 3.07 11.83 -22.09
N SER A 149 2.15 12.76 -21.82
CA SER A 149 0.72 12.49 -21.74
C SER A 149 0.04 12.92 -23.02
N TYR A 150 -0.69 12.00 -23.65
CA TYR A 150 -1.50 12.28 -24.83
C TYR A 150 -2.98 12.21 -24.44
N TRP A 151 -3.75 13.23 -24.85
CA TRP A 151 -5.17 13.20 -24.65
C TRP A 151 -5.83 12.29 -25.69
N TRP A 152 -6.73 11.43 -25.27
CA TRP A 152 -7.37 10.43 -26.13
C TRP A 152 -8.22 11.03 -27.27
N TRP A 153 -8.57 12.30 -27.20
CA TRP A 153 -9.30 13.02 -28.25
C TRP A 153 -8.39 13.76 -29.25
N ASP A 154 -7.10 13.64 -29.16
CA ASP A 154 -6.20 14.19 -30.17
C ASP A 154 -6.28 13.30 -31.44
N ALA A 155 -7.28 13.60 -32.28
CA ALA A 155 -7.61 12.86 -33.49
C ALA A 155 -6.56 12.99 -34.60
N SER A 156 -5.46 13.69 -34.35
CA SER A 156 -4.37 13.88 -35.33
C SER A 156 -3.40 12.71 -35.40
N THR A 157 -3.54 11.72 -34.52
CA THR A 157 -2.68 10.53 -34.53
C THR A 157 -3.46 9.31 -35.04
N PRO A 158 -3.04 8.63 -36.13
CA PRO A 158 -3.80 7.52 -36.75
C PRO A 158 -3.92 6.24 -35.91
N ASN A 159 -3.43 6.21 -34.71
CA ASN A 159 -3.51 5.07 -33.78
C ASN A 159 -3.86 5.55 -32.37
N SER A 160 -5.12 5.88 -32.15
CA SER A 160 -5.67 6.25 -30.84
C SER A 160 -5.93 5.04 -29.92
N GLN A 161 -4.96 4.15 -29.78
CA GLN A 161 -4.91 3.26 -28.63
C GLN A 161 -3.84 3.80 -27.70
N ALA A 162 -4.23 4.09 -26.46
CA ALA A 162 -3.32 4.53 -25.42
C ALA A 162 -2.21 3.48 -25.23
N HIS A 163 -1.13 3.64 -25.96
CA HIS A 163 0.09 2.91 -25.70
C HIS A 163 0.77 3.56 -24.52
N TYR A 164 0.59 2.99 -23.35
CA TYR A 164 1.56 3.12 -22.28
C TYR A 164 2.84 2.43 -22.76
N ALA A 165 3.64 3.13 -23.53
CA ALA A 165 4.96 2.65 -23.92
C ALA A 165 5.83 2.72 -22.65
N LYS A 166 6.00 1.58 -22.02
CA LYS A 166 7.03 1.34 -21.02
C LYS A 166 8.34 1.26 -21.81
N ASN A 167 9.01 2.38 -22.00
CA ASN A 167 10.39 2.37 -22.49
C ASN A 167 11.28 2.01 -21.28
N ALA A 168 11.68 0.76 -21.22
CA ALA A 168 12.75 0.28 -20.37
C ALA A 168 14.10 0.63 -21.02
#